data_6c3a2057f2a3f3a79e5413cb8ae4fde6
#
_entry.id   6c3a2057f2a3f3a79e5413cb8ae4fde6
#
_cell.length_a   1.000
_cell.length_b   1.000
_cell.length_c   1.000
_cell.angle_alpha   90.00
_cell.angle_beta   90.00
_cell.angle_gamma   90.00
#
_symmetry.space_group_name_H-M   'P 1'
#
loop_
_entity.id
_entity.type
_entity.pdbx_description
1 polymer ?
#
loop_
_entity_poly.entity_id
_entity_poly.type
_entity_poly.pdbx_seq_one_letter_code
_entity_poly.pdbx_strand_id
1 'polypeptide(L)'
;MEKAHFEQAKLWLEGAKYIADYRSEGKDKYVVAIAMTIHSIIKANDALTFKFTGNTARRHDDARRLFEDLVKKNYVKAKYANYSQIIQDAINNKAKAEYRVAFFSKNDFESMKRSAEKFLKMAEEIVC
;
A
#
# COMPACT_ATOMS: atom_id res chain seq x y z
N MET A 1 -8.58 -15.75 -5.05
CA MET A 1 -8.63 -14.76 -3.94
C MET A 1 -7.47 -13.78 -3.98
N GLU A 2 -6.23 -14.25 -4.18
CA GLU A 2 -5.07 -13.35 -4.27
C GLU A 2 -5.19 -12.36 -5.43
N LYS A 3 -5.72 -12.80 -6.56
CA LYS A 3 -5.94 -11.91 -7.71
C LYS A 3 -7.01 -10.86 -7.43
N ALA A 4 -8.05 -11.21 -6.66
CA ALA A 4 -9.07 -10.26 -6.25
C ALA A 4 -8.50 -9.17 -5.34
N HIS A 5 -7.66 -9.55 -4.39
CA HIS A 5 -6.97 -8.57 -3.53
C HIS A 5 -6.08 -7.67 -4.36
N PHE A 6 -5.38 -8.21 -5.34
CA PHE A 6 -4.51 -7.42 -6.20
C PHE A 6 -5.31 -6.45 -7.08
N GLU A 7 -6.43 -6.89 -7.67
CA GLU A 7 -7.32 -6.01 -8.45
C GLU A 7 -7.85 -4.86 -7.59
N GLN A 8 -8.22 -5.14 -6.34
CA GLN A 8 -8.64 -4.08 -5.43
C GLN A 8 -7.51 -3.09 -5.15
N ALA A 9 -6.28 -3.60 -4.97
CA ALA A 9 -5.11 -2.74 -4.78
C ALA A 9 -4.92 -1.78 -5.95
N LYS A 10 -5.05 -2.28 -7.18
CA LYS A 10 -4.94 -1.46 -8.39
C LYS A 10 -6.02 -0.38 -8.43
N LEU A 11 -7.26 -0.74 -8.13
CA LEU A 11 -8.37 0.21 -8.14
C LEU A 11 -8.22 1.30 -7.09
N TRP A 12 -7.73 0.94 -5.90
CA TRP A 12 -7.45 1.95 -4.87
C TRP A 12 -6.38 2.94 -5.33
N LEU A 13 -5.34 2.47 -6.01
CA LEU A 13 -4.28 3.35 -6.51
C LEU A 13 -4.80 4.24 -7.65
N GLU A 14 -5.58 3.69 -8.57
CA GLU A 14 -6.23 4.45 -9.63
C GLU A 14 -7.12 5.56 -9.05
N GLY A 15 -7.92 5.20 -8.04
CA GLY A 15 -8.77 6.17 -7.34
C GLY A 15 -7.96 7.26 -6.67
N ALA A 16 -6.84 6.92 -6.04
CA ALA A 16 -5.95 7.89 -5.41
C ALA A 16 -5.41 8.90 -6.43
N LYS A 17 -4.98 8.43 -7.59
CA LYS A 17 -4.49 9.29 -8.67
C LYS A 17 -5.59 10.22 -9.17
N TYR A 18 -6.80 9.71 -9.33
CA TYR A 18 -7.94 10.51 -9.76
C TYR A 18 -8.26 11.63 -8.77
N ILE A 19 -8.30 11.30 -7.47
CA ILE A 19 -8.60 12.29 -6.42
C ILE A 19 -7.50 13.35 -6.36
N ALA A 20 -6.23 12.96 -6.49
CA ALA A 20 -5.11 13.90 -6.45
C ALA A 20 -5.15 14.90 -7.63
N ASP A 21 -5.65 14.45 -8.78
CA ASP A 21 -5.77 15.28 -9.98
C ASP A 21 -7.10 16.08 -10.01
N TYR A 22 -8.00 15.82 -9.06
CA TYR A 22 -9.28 16.46 -9.02
C TYR A 22 -9.13 17.97 -8.82
N ARG A 23 -9.91 18.75 -9.59
CA ARG A 23 -9.87 20.21 -9.56
C ARG A 23 -10.53 20.73 -8.28
N SER A 24 -9.79 20.74 -7.20
CA SER A 24 -10.20 21.35 -5.94
C SER A 24 -9.08 22.26 -5.48
N GLU A 25 -9.43 23.43 -5.01
CA GLU A 25 -8.45 24.37 -4.45
C GLU A 25 -7.97 23.96 -3.06
N GLY A 26 -8.70 23.04 -2.40
CA GLY A 26 -8.36 22.56 -1.07
C GLY A 26 -7.22 21.55 -1.09
N LYS A 27 -6.51 21.46 0.03
CA LYS A 27 -5.44 20.48 0.22
C LYS A 27 -5.95 19.13 0.74
N ASP A 28 -7.22 19.05 1.11
CA ASP A 28 -7.83 17.84 1.66
C ASP A 28 -7.81 16.68 0.67
N LYS A 29 -7.77 16.97 -0.62
CA LYS A 29 -7.66 15.93 -1.64
C LYS A 29 -6.40 15.08 -1.47
N TYR A 30 -5.30 15.66 -0.99
CA TYR A 30 -4.07 14.90 -0.77
C TYR A 30 -4.17 13.99 0.44
N VAL A 31 -4.89 14.40 1.48
CA VAL A 31 -5.17 13.52 2.63
C VAL A 31 -5.95 12.30 2.17
N VAL A 32 -7.00 12.50 1.39
CA VAL A 32 -7.84 11.42 0.85
C VAL A 32 -7.03 10.53 -0.10
N ALA A 33 -6.28 11.15 -1.02
CA ALA A 33 -5.46 10.39 -1.98
C ALA A 33 -4.39 9.56 -1.28
N ILE A 34 -3.77 10.08 -0.24
CA ILE A 34 -2.79 9.32 0.56
C ILE A 34 -3.46 8.16 1.29
N ALA A 35 -4.62 8.37 1.90
CA ALA A 35 -5.36 7.29 2.55
C ALA A 35 -5.68 6.16 1.57
N MET A 36 -6.11 6.49 0.36
CA MET A 36 -6.39 5.51 -0.70
C MET A 36 -5.11 4.79 -1.14
N THR A 37 -4.00 5.50 -1.26
CA THR A 37 -2.70 4.92 -1.63
C THR A 37 -2.21 3.94 -0.57
N ILE A 38 -2.35 4.28 0.70
CA ILE A 38 -2.03 3.39 1.82
C ILE A 38 -2.87 2.12 1.72
N HIS A 39 -4.16 2.26 1.46
CA HIS A 39 -5.06 1.11 1.33
C HIS A 39 -4.65 0.21 0.18
N SER A 40 -4.20 0.79 -0.93
CA SER A 40 -3.67 0.05 -2.07
C SER A 40 -2.48 -0.82 -1.67
N ILE A 41 -1.51 -0.27 -0.92
CA ILE A 41 -0.34 -1.01 -0.45
C ILE A 41 -0.76 -2.18 0.44
N ILE A 42 -1.67 -1.94 1.38
CA ILE A 42 -2.15 -2.98 2.29
C ILE A 42 -2.84 -4.10 1.49
N LYS A 43 -3.69 -3.76 0.53
CA LYS A 43 -4.36 -4.75 -0.31
C LYS A 43 -3.39 -5.55 -1.18
N ALA A 44 -2.34 -4.92 -1.70
CA ALA A 44 -1.30 -5.63 -2.45
C ALA A 44 -0.55 -6.62 -1.55
N ASN A 45 -0.25 -6.23 -0.32
CA ASN A 45 0.36 -7.13 0.66
C ASN A 45 -0.58 -8.28 1.02
N ASP A 46 -1.87 -8.02 1.15
CA ASP A 46 -2.88 -9.06 1.37
C ASP A 46 -2.88 -10.08 0.23
N ALA A 47 -2.72 -9.63 -1.02
CA ALA A 47 -2.61 -10.53 -2.17
C ALA A 47 -1.43 -11.47 -2.02
N LEU A 48 -0.27 -10.96 -1.61
CA LEU A 48 0.93 -11.77 -1.38
C LEU A 48 0.74 -12.76 -0.25
N THR A 49 0.29 -12.29 0.90
CA THR A 49 0.14 -13.14 2.08
C THR A 49 -0.93 -14.19 1.88
N PHE A 50 -2.02 -13.86 1.22
CA PHE A 50 -3.07 -14.83 0.90
C PHE A 50 -2.56 -15.92 -0.05
N LYS A 51 -1.81 -15.53 -1.08
CA LYS A 51 -1.26 -16.50 -2.04
C LYS A 51 -0.44 -17.60 -1.37
N PHE A 52 0.40 -17.22 -0.41
CA PHE A 52 1.36 -18.16 0.18
C PHE A 52 0.91 -18.78 1.51
N THR A 53 0.00 -18.14 2.22
CA THR A 53 -0.44 -18.60 3.56
C THR A 53 -1.94 -18.88 3.65
N GLY A 54 -2.73 -18.42 2.68
CA GLY A 54 -4.18 -18.51 2.74
C GLY A 54 -4.82 -17.49 3.70
N ASN A 55 -4.03 -16.59 4.25
CA ASN A 55 -4.48 -15.60 5.23
C ASN A 55 -4.05 -14.19 4.85
N THR A 56 -4.75 -13.21 5.39
CA THR A 56 -4.38 -11.80 5.31
C THR A 56 -4.09 -11.26 6.70
N ALA A 57 -3.52 -10.06 6.77
CA ALA A 57 -3.25 -9.42 8.05
C ALA A 57 -4.58 -9.09 8.75
N ARG A 58 -4.75 -9.51 10.00
CA ARG A 58 -5.92 -9.15 10.82
C ARG A 58 -5.85 -7.71 11.30
N ARG A 59 -4.62 -7.24 11.55
CA ARG A 59 -4.33 -5.87 11.94
C ARG A 59 -3.32 -5.30 10.97
N HIS A 60 -3.43 -4.02 10.68
CA HIS A 60 -2.46 -3.35 9.80
C HIS A 60 -1.04 -3.43 10.38
N ASP A 61 -0.89 -3.41 11.70
CA ASP A 61 0.41 -3.54 12.35
C ASP A 61 1.09 -4.88 12.08
N ASP A 62 0.34 -5.92 11.76
CA ASP A 62 0.89 -7.24 11.42
C ASP A 62 1.38 -7.34 9.98
N ALA A 63 0.99 -6.41 9.13
CA ALA A 63 1.26 -6.47 7.69
C ALA A 63 2.76 -6.55 7.37
N ARG A 64 3.57 -5.73 8.04
CA ARG A 64 5.02 -5.73 7.84
C ARG A 64 5.64 -7.07 8.20
N ARG A 65 5.28 -7.60 9.36
CA ARG A 65 5.82 -8.88 9.85
C ARG A 65 5.47 -10.01 8.89
N LEU A 66 4.24 -10.05 8.40
CA LEU A 66 3.82 -11.08 7.45
C LEU A 66 4.61 -11.01 6.15
N PHE A 67 4.87 -9.80 5.64
CA PHE A 67 5.71 -9.63 4.46
C PHE A 67 7.15 -10.10 4.73
N GLU A 68 7.72 -9.71 5.86
CA GLU A 68 9.07 -10.12 6.25
C GLU A 68 9.18 -11.65 6.37
N ASP A 69 8.14 -12.31 6.88
CA ASP A 69 8.09 -13.77 6.94
C ASP A 69 8.11 -14.41 5.55
N LEU A 70 7.42 -13.82 4.57
CA LEU A 70 7.45 -14.30 3.19
C LEU A 70 8.86 -14.20 2.59
N VAL A 71 9.58 -13.13 2.91
CA VAL A 71 10.99 -12.98 2.47
C VAL A 71 11.87 -14.02 3.13
N LYS A 72 11.73 -14.22 4.44
CA LYS A 72 12.52 -15.23 5.19
C LYS A 72 12.31 -16.64 4.65
N LYS A 73 11.09 -16.95 4.22
CA LYS A 73 10.74 -18.27 3.66
C LYS A 73 11.05 -18.39 2.17
N ASN A 74 11.63 -17.38 1.58
CA ASN A 74 11.98 -17.30 0.16
C ASN A 74 10.77 -17.34 -0.79
N TYR A 75 9.56 -17.06 -0.32
CA TYR A 75 8.41 -16.88 -1.19
C TYR A 75 8.48 -15.55 -1.93
N VAL A 76 9.07 -14.54 -1.32
CA VAL A 76 9.39 -13.26 -1.93
C VAL A 76 10.91 -13.14 -1.98
N LYS A 77 11.44 -12.76 -3.13
CA LYS A 77 12.90 -12.67 -3.33
C LYS A 77 13.55 -11.68 -2.37
N ALA A 78 14.74 -12.04 -1.90
CA ALA A 78 15.52 -11.23 -0.96
C ALA A 78 15.77 -9.79 -1.46
N LYS A 79 15.84 -9.59 -2.77
CA LYS A 79 16.02 -8.24 -3.34
C LYS A 79 14.88 -7.29 -3.01
N TYR A 80 13.72 -7.79 -2.60
CA TYR A 80 12.56 -6.99 -2.19
C TYR A 80 12.44 -6.83 -0.67
N ALA A 81 13.41 -7.32 0.10
CA ALA A 81 13.33 -7.28 1.57
C ALA A 81 13.12 -5.86 2.11
N ASN A 82 13.75 -4.86 1.50
CA ASN A 82 13.62 -3.46 1.92
C ASN A 82 12.24 -2.87 1.64
N TYR A 83 11.40 -3.55 0.86
CA TYR A 83 10.02 -3.11 0.62
C TYR A 83 9.14 -3.21 1.88
N SER A 84 9.61 -3.90 2.92
CA SER A 84 8.95 -3.88 4.23
C SER A 84 8.84 -2.45 4.78
N GLN A 85 9.78 -1.57 4.42
CA GLN A 85 9.73 -0.17 4.83
C GLN A 85 8.57 0.58 4.15
N ILE A 86 8.20 0.20 2.93
CA ILE A 86 7.03 0.78 2.25
C ILE A 86 5.78 0.49 3.07
N ILE A 87 5.64 -0.74 3.56
CA ILE A 87 4.50 -1.12 4.40
C ILE A 87 4.51 -0.33 5.71
N GLN A 88 5.68 -0.19 6.34
CA GLN A 88 5.80 0.54 7.60
C GLN A 88 5.46 2.02 7.41
N ASP A 89 5.93 2.64 6.35
CA ASP A 89 5.62 4.03 6.03
C ASP A 89 4.11 4.21 5.80
N ALA A 90 3.48 3.26 5.12
CA ALA A 90 2.03 3.26 4.90
C ALA A 90 1.28 3.21 6.23
N ILE A 91 1.67 2.32 7.14
CA ILE A 91 1.03 2.18 8.46
C ILE A 91 1.20 3.47 9.28
N ASN A 92 2.40 4.05 9.28
CA ASN A 92 2.68 5.27 10.02
C ASN A 92 1.85 6.44 9.51
N ASN A 93 1.72 6.57 8.19
CA ASN A 93 0.94 7.65 7.58
C ASN A 93 -0.57 7.43 7.71
N LYS A 94 -1.01 6.18 7.84
CA LYS A 94 -2.42 5.87 8.07
C LYS A 94 -2.91 6.50 9.36
N ALA A 95 -2.14 6.36 10.44
CA ALA A 95 -2.49 6.97 11.72
C ALA A 95 -2.62 8.49 11.60
N LYS A 96 -1.71 9.14 10.86
CA LYS A 96 -1.80 10.58 10.59
C LYS A 96 -3.05 10.95 9.80
N ALA A 97 -3.36 10.20 8.75
CA ALA A 97 -4.46 10.53 7.85
C ALA A 97 -5.84 10.35 8.52
N GLU A 98 -5.98 9.35 9.41
CA GLU A 98 -7.27 9.00 10.00
C GLU A 98 -7.54 9.68 11.35
N TYR A 99 -6.51 9.88 12.17
CA TYR A 99 -6.69 10.27 13.57
C TYR A 99 -6.22 11.68 13.90
N ARG A 100 -5.62 12.37 12.95
CA ARG A 100 -5.15 13.73 13.13
C ARG A 100 -5.60 14.58 11.96
N VAL A 101 -5.83 15.86 12.21
CA VAL A 101 -5.96 16.84 11.13
C VAL A 101 -4.56 17.01 10.56
N ALA A 102 -4.15 16.04 9.74
CA ALA A 102 -2.82 16.03 9.17
C ALA A 102 -2.78 16.87 7.91
N PHE A 103 -1.66 17.52 7.72
CA PHE A 103 -1.37 18.27 6.51
C PHE A 103 -0.51 17.38 5.63
N PHE A 104 -1.01 17.03 4.44
CA PHE A 104 -0.22 16.34 3.42
C PHE A 104 -0.11 17.25 2.20
N SER A 105 1.12 17.41 1.71
CA SER A 105 1.40 18.17 0.50
C SER A 105 1.27 17.29 -0.74
N LYS A 106 1.28 17.93 -1.91
CA LYS A 106 1.39 17.22 -3.18
C LYS A 106 2.63 16.33 -3.21
N ASN A 107 3.76 16.81 -2.68
CA ASN A 107 5.01 16.05 -2.65
C ASN A 107 4.89 14.80 -1.77
N ASP A 108 4.18 14.90 -0.64
CA ASP A 108 3.91 13.73 0.21
C ASP A 108 3.14 12.66 -0.55
N PHE A 109 2.10 13.06 -1.29
CA PHE A 109 1.34 12.15 -2.13
C PHE A 109 2.21 11.53 -3.22
N GLU A 110 2.98 12.35 -3.95
CA GLU A 110 3.83 11.85 -5.04
C GLU A 110 4.85 10.82 -4.53
N SER A 111 5.41 11.04 -3.36
CA SER A 111 6.34 10.10 -2.73
C SER A 111 5.64 8.77 -2.39
N MET A 112 4.47 8.83 -1.76
CA MET A 112 3.71 7.63 -1.39
C MET A 112 3.24 6.89 -2.65
N LYS A 113 2.82 7.62 -3.67
CA LYS A 113 2.40 7.03 -4.95
C LYS A 113 3.54 6.22 -5.59
N ARG A 114 4.75 6.77 -5.62
CA ARG A 114 5.92 6.05 -6.17
C ARG A 114 6.20 4.77 -5.40
N SER A 115 6.11 4.83 -4.08
CA SER A 115 6.27 3.63 -3.24
C SER A 115 5.21 2.58 -3.53
N ALA A 116 3.96 3.01 -3.68
CA ALA A 116 2.84 2.12 -4.01
C ALA A 116 3.04 1.49 -5.39
N GLU A 117 3.46 2.25 -6.37
CA GLU A 117 3.71 1.75 -7.72
C GLU A 117 4.79 0.67 -7.73
N LYS A 118 5.88 0.88 -6.98
CA LYS A 118 6.94 -0.13 -6.81
C LYS A 118 6.40 -1.41 -6.16
N PHE A 119 5.64 -1.25 -5.09
CA PHE A 119 5.10 -2.40 -4.35
C PHE A 119 4.13 -3.19 -5.21
N LEU A 120 3.23 -2.51 -5.92
CA LEU A 120 2.26 -3.15 -6.78
C LEU A 120 2.93 -3.85 -7.96
N LYS A 121 3.98 -3.27 -8.52
CA LYS A 121 4.72 -3.91 -9.61
C LYS A 121 5.35 -5.23 -9.15
N MET A 122 5.95 -5.26 -7.97
CA MET A 122 6.48 -6.48 -7.38
C MET A 122 5.35 -7.50 -7.15
N ALA A 123 4.25 -7.06 -6.55
CA ALA A 123 3.12 -7.95 -6.28
C ALA A 123 2.53 -8.54 -7.56
N GLU A 124 2.42 -7.74 -8.62
CA GLU A 124 1.94 -8.20 -9.92
C GLU A 124 2.79 -9.35 -10.47
N GLU A 125 4.11 -9.22 -10.40
CA GLU A 125 5.03 -10.25 -10.88
C GLU A 125 4.85 -11.57 -10.13
N ILE A 126 4.45 -11.51 -8.86
CA ILE A 126 4.32 -12.70 -8.01
C ILE A 126 2.91 -13.31 -8.10
N VAL A 127 1.88 -12.47 -8.12
CA VAL A 127 0.47 -12.90 -8.04
C VAL A 127 -0.11 -13.22 -9.42
N CYS A 128 0.31 -12.50 -10.43
CA CYS A 128 -0.19 -12.64 -11.81
C CYS A 128 0.90 -13.28 -12.74
#